data_296e2cc605b3a90abf7aaec172fda7cd
#
_entry.id   296e2cc605b3a90abf7aaec172fda7cd
#
_cell.length_a   1.000
_cell.length_b   1.000
_cell.length_c   1.000
_cell.angle_alpha   90.00
_cell.angle_beta   90.00
_cell.angle_gamma   90.00
#
_symmetry.space_group_name_H-M   'P 1'
#
loop_
_entity.id
_entity.type
_entity.pdbx_description
1 polymer ?
#
loop_
_entity_poly.entity_id
_entity_poly.type
_entity_poly.pdbx_seq_one_letter_code
_entity_poly.pdbx_strand_id
1 'polypeptide(L)'
;MNINFRSVLKLLGTIFLLVALLMLVPTFIAVVDGEWESLKAFAITISIMLALSAAVLIPTLRKKEDLIIGPKESYLFVTLVWVLISFFGAIPLYLCKTYPSFAGCYFEIMSGFTTTGATCLDDIESASRSILFWRNMTNWIGGMGIVVLFVAILPAFGAKGTALVGAESVGPTKDKLTPKIRHTALALWLIYLGLSLMQTLFLLLGGLDLFNAMTVTFGTMGAAGFSPTNYSISSYHSTYVEWVCTIFMFLSGANFALYFRALKGQVRKAFSDGEFRLYFRIVLVSSLAIAINLFVKTGIQASTAIRQGFFHVISFITTTGFFSTDVSAWPMFSQLILFLLSFVGGCAGSASGGVKVIRIATIVKVGTSSIKKRLHPNCVTSIKIGDDTYSSEVVSSICGFLGLYLITFFLGAAIISLSGQNVLVCLSTSILTLGNIGLGIGGIGTEYSFSIFPNWTLYFFSFLMLVGRLELFTVYSLFTRDFWQS
;
A
#
# COMPACT_ATOMS: atom_id res chain seq x y z
N MET A 1 18.61 -26.26 -5.70
CA MET A 1 17.37 -26.46 -6.49
C MET A 1 17.28 -25.37 -7.55
N ASN A 2 17.33 -25.75 -8.82
CA ASN A 2 17.21 -24.78 -9.91
C ASN A 2 15.82 -24.16 -9.92
N ILE A 3 15.74 -22.85 -10.16
CA ILE A 3 14.48 -22.11 -10.24
C ILE A 3 13.64 -22.65 -11.40
N ASN A 4 12.39 -22.99 -11.14
CA ASN A 4 11.46 -23.42 -12.17
C ASN A 4 10.83 -22.22 -12.90
N PHE A 5 11.57 -21.66 -13.85
CA PHE A 5 11.11 -20.50 -14.65
C PHE A 5 9.78 -20.76 -15.38
N ARG A 6 9.49 -22.01 -15.73
CA ARG A 6 8.24 -22.37 -16.40
C ARG A 6 7.03 -22.15 -15.51
N SER A 7 7.13 -22.52 -14.21
CA SER A 7 6.10 -22.25 -13.23
C SER A 7 5.89 -20.73 -13.05
N VAL A 8 6.98 -19.96 -12.97
CA VAL A 8 6.92 -18.49 -12.87
C VAL A 8 6.21 -17.89 -14.09
N LEU A 9 6.59 -18.28 -15.30
CA LEU A 9 5.96 -17.80 -16.55
C LEU A 9 4.46 -18.13 -16.61
N LYS A 10 4.07 -19.36 -16.25
CA LYS A 10 2.66 -19.77 -16.24
C LYS A 10 1.83 -18.90 -15.29
N LEU A 11 2.37 -18.61 -14.11
CA LEU A 11 1.72 -17.73 -13.13
C LEU A 11 1.62 -16.28 -13.66
N LEU A 12 2.68 -15.75 -14.29
CA LEU A 12 2.66 -14.42 -14.92
C LEU A 12 1.60 -14.32 -16.02
N GLY A 13 1.51 -15.32 -16.89
CA GLY A 13 0.47 -15.36 -17.92
C GLY A 13 -0.95 -15.32 -17.36
N THR A 14 -1.18 -15.99 -16.21
CA THR A 14 -2.49 -15.95 -15.54
C THR A 14 -2.79 -14.57 -14.93
N ILE A 15 -1.77 -13.90 -14.34
CA ILE A 15 -1.92 -12.53 -13.83
C ILE A 15 -2.21 -11.54 -14.96
N PHE A 16 -1.54 -11.67 -16.11
CA PHE A 16 -1.82 -10.82 -17.27
C PHE A 16 -3.26 -10.95 -17.75
N LEU A 17 -3.79 -12.17 -17.78
CA LEU A 17 -5.21 -12.40 -18.08
C LEU A 17 -6.12 -11.70 -17.06
N LEU A 18 -5.82 -11.83 -15.76
CA LEU A 18 -6.60 -11.21 -14.70
C LEU A 18 -6.60 -9.69 -14.82
N VAL A 19 -5.42 -9.06 -15.01
CA VAL A 19 -5.32 -7.60 -15.13
C VAL A 19 -5.99 -7.10 -16.41
N ALA A 20 -5.86 -7.82 -17.52
CA ALA A 20 -6.58 -7.51 -18.77
C ALA A 20 -8.10 -7.51 -18.58
N LEU A 21 -8.65 -8.47 -17.81
CA LEU A 21 -10.07 -8.51 -17.47
C LEU A 21 -10.47 -7.31 -16.56
N LEU A 22 -9.65 -6.94 -15.60
CA LEU A 22 -9.90 -5.78 -14.75
C LEU A 22 -9.89 -4.47 -15.56
N MET A 23 -9.02 -4.35 -16.57
CA MET A 23 -8.99 -3.20 -17.48
C MET A 23 -10.27 -3.03 -18.32
N LEU A 24 -11.14 -4.02 -18.42
CA LEU A 24 -12.44 -3.89 -19.11
C LEU A 24 -13.34 -2.86 -18.39
N VAL A 25 -13.20 -2.67 -17.06
CA VAL A 25 -14.03 -1.71 -16.31
C VAL A 25 -13.75 -0.26 -16.76
N PRO A 26 -12.50 0.26 -16.72
CA PRO A 26 -12.22 1.60 -17.25
C PRO A 26 -12.46 1.70 -18.77
N THR A 27 -12.30 0.61 -19.52
CA THR A 27 -12.66 0.57 -20.96
C THR A 27 -14.16 0.81 -21.16
N PHE A 28 -15.01 0.21 -20.33
CA PHE A 28 -16.44 0.46 -20.36
C PHE A 28 -16.78 1.92 -20.06
N ILE A 29 -16.10 2.56 -19.09
CA ILE A 29 -16.27 3.99 -18.80
C ILE A 29 -15.87 4.83 -20.04
N ALA A 30 -14.75 4.51 -20.69
CA ALA A 30 -14.32 5.19 -21.89
C ALA A 30 -15.37 5.10 -23.04
N VAL A 31 -16.08 3.98 -23.16
CA VAL A 31 -17.17 3.83 -24.14
C VAL A 31 -18.37 4.72 -23.76
N VAL A 32 -18.77 4.73 -22.49
CA VAL A 32 -19.93 5.50 -22.01
C VAL A 32 -19.69 7.01 -22.12
N ASP A 33 -18.48 7.46 -21.79
CA ASP A 33 -18.11 8.89 -21.81
C ASP A 33 -17.62 9.36 -23.21
N GLY A 34 -17.56 8.47 -24.21
CA GLY A 34 -17.13 8.78 -25.58
C GLY A 34 -15.64 9.11 -25.71
N GLU A 35 -14.78 8.63 -24.79
CA GLU A 35 -13.33 8.86 -24.76
C GLU A 35 -12.58 7.96 -25.75
N TRP A 36 -12.67 8.24 -27.05
CA TRP A 36 -12.14 7.36 -28.11
C TRP A 36 -10.62 7.11 -28.05
N GLU A 37 -9.85 8.11 -27.60
CA GLU A 37 -8.39 7.94 -27.43
C GLU A 37 -8.08 6.97 -26.30
N SER A 38 -8.72 7.12 -25.14
CA SER A 38 -8.61 6.21 -24.00
C SER A 38 -9.07 4.80 -24.37
N LEU A 39 -10.19 4.68 -25.09
CA LEU A 39 -10.71 3.41 -25.55
C LEU A 39 -9.69 2.65 -26.43
N LYS A 40 -9.08 3.33 -27.41
CA LYS A 40 -8.02 2.75 -28.24
C LYS A 40 -6.82 2.32 -27.41
N ALA A 41 -6.39 3.16 -26.46
CA ALA A 41 -5.26 2.89 -25.59
C ALA A 41 -5.49 1.65 -24.71
N PHE A 42 -6.67 1.53 -24.10
CA PHE A 42 -7.03 0.33 -23.31
C PHE A 42 -7.14 -0.90 -24.21
N ALA A 43 -7.80 -0.80 -25.38
CA ALA A 43 -7.94 -1.93 -26.31
C ALA A 43 -6.59 -2.48 -26.79
N ILE A 44 -5.63 -1.60 -27.11
CA ILE A 44 -4.26 -1.99 -27.48
C ILE A 44 -3.59 -2.71 -26.31
N THR A 45 -3.66 -2.16 -25.11
CA THR A 45 -3.00 -2.72 -23.92
C THR A 45 -3.59 -4.09 -23.58
N ILE A 46 -4.92 -4.22 -23.55
CA ILE A 46 -5.62 -5.47 -23.29
C ILE A 46 -5.22 -6.50 -24.34
N SER A 47 -5.17 -6.15 -25.62
CA SER A 47 -4.78 -7.04 -26.70
C SER A 47 -3.34 -7.56 -26.54
N ILE A 48 -2.40 -6.69 -26.15
CA ILE A 48 -1.01 -7.08 -25.87
C ILE A 48 -0.97 -8.05 -24.69
N MET A 49 -1.65 -7.75 -23.59
CA MET A 49 -1.66 -8.59 -22.39
C MET A 49 -2.31 -9.95 -22.65
N LEU A 50 -3.40 -10.01 -23.43
CA LEU A 50 -4.05 -11.25 -23.84
C LEU A 50 -3.16 -12.08 -24.77
N ALA A 51 -2.48 -11.45 -25.72
CA ALA A 51 -1.53 -12.13 -26.62
C ALA A 51 -0.36 -12.75 -25.82
N LEU A 52 0.23 -12.00 -24.87
CA LEU A 52 1.29 -12.50 -24.00
C LEU A 52 0.80 -13.63 -23.09
N SER A 53 -0.40 -13.47 -22.51
CA SER A 53 -1.04 -14.52 -21.71
C SER A 53 -1.25 -15.77 -22.52
N ALA A 54 -1.82 -15.68 -23.73
CA ALA A 54 -2.05 -16.80 -24.62
C ALA A 54 -0.74 -17.48 -25.04
N ALA A 55 0.29 -16.70 -25.41
CA ALA A 55 1.61 -17.23 -25.80
C ALA A 55 2.26 -18.07 -24.68
N VAL A 56 2.03 -17.73 -23.42
CA VAL A 56 2.54 -18.46 -22.27
C VAL A 56 1.63 -19.61 -21.85
N LEU A 57 0.31 -19.40 -21.79
CA LEU A 57 -0.63 -20.38 -21.24
C LEU A 57 -0.93 -21.53 -22.24
N ILE A 58 -1.10 -21.25 -23.55
CA ILE A 58 -1.46 -22.27 -24.51
C ILE A 58 -0.44 -23.44 -24.57
N PRO A 59 0.90 -23.19 -24.63
CA PRO A 59 1.87 -24.27 -24.59
C PRO A 59 1.90 -25.04 -23.26
N THR A 60 1.57 -24.34 -22.14
CA THR A 60 1.61 -24.96 -20.82
C THR A 60 0.36 -25.79 -20.48
N LEU A 61 -0.80 -25.47 -21.07
CA LEU A 61 -2.04 -26.24 -20.91
C LEU A 61 -1.93 -27.68 -21.52
N ARG A 62 -1.10 -27.85 -22.54
CA ARG A 62 -0.89 -29.15 -23.19
C ARG A 62 -0.09 -30.16 -22.35
N LYS A 63 0.64 -29.67 -21.31
CA LYS A 63 1.42 -30.52 -20.40
C LYS A 63 0.84 -30.39 -19.00
N LYS A 64 0.19 -31.45 -18.52
CA LYS A 64 -0.28 -31.58 -17.10
C LYS A 64 0.93 -31.80 -16.19
N GLU A 65 1.69 -30.77 -15.93
CA GLU A 65 2.74 -30.78 -14.91
C GLU A 65 2.23 -30.05 -13.67
N ASP A 66 2.45 -30.63 -12.50
CA ASP A 66 2.15 -29.97 -11.22
C ASP A 66 3.01 -28.71 -11.07
N LEU A 67 2.37 -27.59 -10.69
CA LEU A 67 3.06 -26.35 -10.40
C LEU A 67 3.83 -26.52 -9.08
N ILE A 68 5.13 -26.70 -9.16
CA ILE A 68 6.03 -26.71 -7.99
C ILE A 68 6.50 -25.27 -7.77
N ILE A 69 6.05 -24.67 -6.69
CA ILE A 69 6.38 -23.29 -6.31
C ILE A 69 7.11 -23.34 -4.97
N GLY A 70 8.41 -23.11 -5.00
CA GLY A 70 9.26 -22.94 -3.82
C GLY A 70 9.34 -21.47 -3.39
N PRO A 71 10.09 -21.18 -2.30
CA PRO A 71 10.31 -19.80 -1.85
C PRO A 71 11.02 -18.92 -2.89
N LYS A 72 12.03 -19.46 -3.62
CA LYS A 72 12.76 -18.73 -4.65
C LYS A 72 11.86 -18.32 -5.82
N GLU A 73 11.06 -19.26 -6.35
CA GLU A 73 10.07 -18.98 -7.40
C GLU A 73 9.04 -17.96 -6.93
N SER A 74 8.61 -18.02 -5.66
CA SER A 74 7.64 -17.09 -5.09
C SER A 74 8.18 -15.66 -5.03
N TYR A 75 9.41 -15.45 -4.55
CA TYR A 75 10.02 -14.13 -4.48
C TYR A 75 10.24 -13.54 -5.88
N LEU A 76 10.75 -14.34 -6.82
CA LEU A 76 10.94 -13.91 -8.19
C LEU A 76 9.60 -13.56 -8.86
N PHE A 77 8.59 -14.43 -8.73
CA PHE A 77 7.27 -14.22 -9.29
C PHE A 77 6.62 -12.94 -8.75
N VAL A 78 6.55 -12.78 -7.43
CA VAL A 78 5.91 -11.63 -6.80
C VAL A 78 6.59 -10.33 -7.26
N THR A 79 7.91 -10.25 -7.23
CA THR A 79 8.63 -9.06 -7.68
C THR A 79 8.37 -8.75 -9.16
N LEU A 80 8.43 -9.77 -10.03
CA LEU A 80 8.16 -9.59 -11.47
C LEU A 80 6.71 -9.18 -11.74
N VAL A 81 5.73 -9.71 -10.99
CA VAL A 81 4.33 -9.30 -11.13
C VAL A 81 4.21 -7.79 -10.96
N TRP A 82 4.69 -7.23 -9.84
CA TRP A 82 4.56 -5.80 -9.55
C TRP A 82 5.22 -4.92 -10.62
N VAL A 83 6.42 -5.29 -11.08
CA VAL A 83 7.15 -4.58 -12.13
C VAL A 83 6.37 -4.62 -13.46
N LEU A 84 5.92 -5.80 -13.86
CA LEU A 84 5.30 -6.00 -15.17
C LEU A 84 3.86 -5.47 -15.24
N ILE A 85 3.04 -5.65 -14.20
CA ILE A 85 1.69 -5.08 -14.19
C ILE A 85 1.74 -3.55 -14.19
N SER A 86 2.72 -2.94 -13.51
CA SER A 86 2.90 -1.49 -13.55
C SER A 86 3.38 -1.04 -14.93
N PHE A 87 4.25 -1.79 -15.59
CA PHE A 87 4.69 -1.51 -16.94
C PHE A 87 3.51 -1.52 -17.94
N PHE A 88 2.73 -2.61 -17.97
CA PHE A 88 1.59 -2.73 -18.87
C PHE A 88 0.46 -1.76 -18.48
N GLY A 89 0.22 -1.57 -17.17
CA GLY A 89 -0.77 -0.62 -16.68
C GLY A 89 -0.48 0.84 -17.01
N ALA A 90 0.79 1.17 -17.27
CA ALA A 90 1.24 2.50 -17.68
C ALA A 90 0.99 2.80 -19.17
N ILE A 91 0.84 1.77 -20.01
CA ILE A 91 0.68 1.94 -21.46
C ILE A 91 -0.54 2.80 -21.82
N PRO A 92 -1.75 2.63 -21.24
CA PRO A 92 -2.88 3.50 -21.54
C PRO A 92 -2.60 4.97 -21.24
N LEU A 93 -1.95 5.28 -20.10
CA LEU A 93 -1.58 6.64 -19.71
C LEU A 93 -0.59 7.25 -20.73
N TYR A 94 0.37 6.47 -21.19
CA TYR A 94 1.37 6.90 -22.17
C TYR A 94 0.74 7.17 -23.55
N LEU A 95 -0.13 6.28 -24.02
CA LEU A 95 -0.80 6.43 -25.31
C LEU A 95 -1.78 7.63 -25.32
N CYS A 96 -2.44 7.91 -24.20
CA CYS A 96 -3.29 9.08 -24.01
C CYS A 96 -2.49 10.39 -23.76
N LYS A 97 -1.15 10.31 -23.71
CA LYS A 97 -0.27 11.46 -23.43
C LYS A 97 -0.60 12.18 -22.13
N THR A 98 -1.12 11.46 -21.14
CA THR A 98 -1.45 12.01 -19.81
C THR A 98 -0.21 12.57 -19.09
N TYR A 99 0.96 12.03 -19.40
CA TYR A 99 2.25 12.46 -18.87
C TYR A 99 3.24 12.73 -20.01
N PRO A 100 4.20 13.67 -19.82
CA PRO A 100 5.20 13.98 -20.83
C PRO A 100 6.14 12.84 -21.17
N SER A 101 6.36 11.91 -20.22
CA SER A 101 7.30 10.80 -20.37
C SER A 101 6.72 9.47 -19.90
N PHE A 102 7.24 8.37 -20.44
CA PHE A 102 6.88 7.04 -19.96
C PHE A 102 7.31 6.82 -18.49
N ALA A 103 8.37 7.49 -18.03
CA ALA A 103 8.80 7.44 -16.63
C ALA A 103 7.70 7.93 -15.69
N GLY A 104 7.00 9.02 -16.02
CA GLY A 104 5.85 9.53 -15.28
C GLY A 104 4.68 8.54 -15.26
N CYS A 105 4.33 7.97 -16.41
CA CYS A 105 3.26 6.95 -16.51
C CYS A 105 3.57 5.71 -15.66
N TYR A 106 4.82 5.23 -15.73
CA TYR A 106 5.26 4.07 -14.97
C TYR A 106 5.26 4.34 -13.46
N PHE A 107 5.80 5.49 -13.05
CA PHE A 107 5.79 5.96 -11.67
C PHE A 107 4.36 6.00 -11.10
N GLU A 108 3.43 6.60 -11.85
CA GLU A 108 2.04 6.76 -11.42
C GLU A 108 1.37 5.40 -11.18
N ILE A 109 1.49 4.47 -12.12
CA ILE A 109 0.88 3.15 -11.99
C ILE A 109 1.61 2.27 -10.96
N MET A 110 2.94 2.38 -10.84
CA MET A 110 3.68 1.75 -9.74
C MET A 110 3.22 2.30 -8.40
N SER A 111 3.08 3.63 -8.27
CA SER A 111 2.53 4.30 -7.08
C SER A 111 1.10 3.80 -6.79
N GLY A 112 0.28 3.61 -7.82
CA GLY A 112 -1.05 3.03 -7.68
C GLY A 112 -1.04 1.63 -7.11
N PHE A 113 -0.39 0.69 -7.79
CA PHE A 113 -0.35 -0.70 -7.35
C PHE A 113 0.35 -0.88 -6.00
N THR A 114 1.46 -0.19 -5.74
CA THR A 114 2.15 -0.25 -4.44
C THR A 114 1.42 0.51 -3.33
N THR A 115 0.25 1.09 -3.64
CA THR A 115 -0.56 1.87 -2.71
C THR A 115 0.19 3.03 -2.06
N THR A 116 1.04 3.68 -2.83
CA THR A 116 1.80 4.84 -2.37
C THR A 116 0.97 6.12 -2.49
N GLY A 117 0.26 6.32 -3.61
CA GLY A 117 -0.56 7.51 -3.83
C GLY A 117 0.22 8.77 -4.22
N ALA A 118 1.52 8.65 -4.43
CA ALA A 118 2.35 9.73 -4.94
C ALA A 118 2.04 9.95 -6.43
N THR A 119 1.86 11.21 -6.84
CA THR A 119 1.52 11.59 -8.23
C THR A 119 2.56 12.54 -8.82
N CYS A 120 2.83 12.36 -10.10
CA CYS A 120 3.57 13.33 -10.91
C CYS A 120 2.65 14.08 -11.90
N LEU A 121 1.34 14.03 -11.72
CA LEU A 121 0.37 14.80 -12.47
C LEU A 121 0.11 16.12 -11.75
N ASP A 122 0.36 17.24 -12.44
CA ASP A 122 0.17 18.57 -11.86
C ASP A 122 -1.31 18.99 -11.90
N ASP A 123 -2.05 18.57 -12.92
CA ASP A 123 -3.49 18.78 -13.05
C ASP A 123 -4.20 17.44 -13.26
N ILE A 124 -4.72 16.88 -12.17
CA ILE A 124 -5.41 15.59 -12.17
C ILE A 124 -6.74 15.69 -12.92
N GLU A 125 -7.44 16.81 -12.76
CA GLU A 125 -8.80 17.00 -13.29
C GLU A 125 -8.83 17.14 -14.83
N SER A 126 -7.69 17.44 -15.45
CA SER A 126 -7.55 17.49 -16.91
C SER A 126 -7.51 16.11 -17.58
N ALA A 127 -7.22 15.05 -16.81
CA ALA A 127 -7.14 13.70 -17.36
C ALA A 127 -8.54 13.10 -17.60
N SER A 128 -8.66 12.21 -18.60
CA SER A 128 -9.92 11.55 -18.93
C SER A 128 -10.42 10.70 -17.76
N ARG A 129 -11.74 10.61 -17.58
CA ARG A 129 -12.37 9.90 -16.47
C ARG A 129 -12.01 8.42 -16.45
N SER A 130 -11.91 7.77 -17.60
CA SER A 130 -11.48 6.37 -17.69
C SER A 130 -10.05 6.17 -17.20
N ILE A 131 -9.12 7.08 -17.52
CA ILE A 131 -7.72 7.03 -17.02
C ILE A 131 -7.69 7.29 -15.51
N LEU A 132 -8.43 8.27 -14.99
CA LEU A 132 -8.54 8.51 -13.55
C LEU A 132 -9.14 7.32 -12.80
N PHE A 133 -10.14 6.67 -13.38
CA PHE A 133 -10.73 5.47 -12.79
C PHE A 133 -9.70 4.33 -12.73
N TRP A 134 -8.96 4.08 -13.84
CA TRP A 134 -7.91 3.07 -13.86
C TRP A 134 -6.83 3.34 -12.80
N ARG A 135 -6.35 4.59 -12.76
CA ARG A 135 -5.38 5.06 -11.78
C ARG A 135 -5.83 4.77 -10.34
N ASN A 136 -7.04 5.16 -9.97
CA ASN A 136 -7.58 4.91 -8.62
C ASN A 136 -7.88 3.41 -8.37
N MET A 137 -8.32 2.68 -9.39
CA MET A 137 -8.57 1.25 -9.30
C MET A 137 -7.30 0.45 -9.03
N THR A 138 -6.12 0.89 -9.53
CA THR A 138 -4.84 0.26 -9.19
C THR A 138 -4.55 0.32 -7.69
N ASN A 139 -4.93 1.40 -6.98
CA ASN A 139 -4.83 1.50 -5.53
C ASN A 139 -5.68 0.42 -4.84
N TRP A 140 -6.91 0.25 -5.29
CA TRP A 140 -7.82 -0.73 -4.71
C TRP A 140 -7.35 -2.17 -4.92
N ILE A 141 -6.86 -2.48 -6.12
CA ILE A 141 -6.27 -3.79 -6.42
C ILE A 141 -5.01 -4.02 -5.59
N GLY A 142 -4.15 -3.00 -5.47
CA GLY A 142 -2.91 -3.04 -4.70
C GLY A 142 -3.13 -3.17 -3.20
N GLY A 143 -4.21 -2.58 -2.65
CA GLY A 143 -4.48 -2.54 -1.21
C GLY A 143 -4.57 -3.92 -0.54
N MET A 144 -5.26 -4.87 -1.19
CA MET A 144 -5.30 -6.26 -0.70
C MET A 144 -4.20 -7.16 -1.28
N GLY A 145 -3.36 -6.60 -2.17
CA GLY A 145 -2.35 -7.36 -2.88
C GLY A 145 -2.94 -8.21 -4.03
N ILE A 146 -2.43 -7.98 -5.23
CA ILE A 146 -2.89 -8.70 -6.42
C ILE A 146 -2.60 -10.19 -6.34
N VAL A 147 -1.51 -10.58 -5.67
CA VAL A 147 -1.13 -11.99 -5.49
C VAL A 147 -2.05 -12.69 -4.51
N VAL A 148 -2.56 -12.00 -3.48
CA VAL A 148 -3.57 -12.56 -2.56
C VAL A 148 -4.89 -12.84 -3.31
N LEU A 149 -5.32 -11.94 -4.20
CA LEU A 149 -6.45 -12.18 -5.10
C LEU A 149 -6.19 -13.39 -5.99
N PHE A 150 -5.01 -13.46 -6.58
CA PHE A 150 -4.60 -14.57 -7.42
C PHE A 150 -4.60 -15.91 -6.67
N VAL A 151 -4.09 -15.94 -5.42
CA VAL A 151 -4.10 -17.17 -4.58
C VAL A 151 -5.52 -17.65 -4.26
N ALA A 152 -6.50 -16.76 -4.16
CA ALA A 152 -7.90 -17.16 -4.00
C ALA A 152 -8.42 -17.92 -5.23
N ILE A 153 -7.91 -17.59 -6.42
CA ILE A 153 -8.32 -18.15 -7.73
C ILE A 153 -7.42 -19.35 -8.15
N LEU A 154 -6.18 -19.40 -7.67
CA LEU A 154 -5.13 -20.34 -8.06
C LEU A 154 -5.55 -21.84 -8.06
N PRO A 155 -6.36 -22.36 -7.13
CA PRO A 155 -6.78 -23.75 -7.13
C PRO A 155 -7.63 -24.14 -8.35
N ALA A 156 -8.27 -23.17 -9.03
CA ALA A 156 -8.95 -23.42 -10.30
C ALA A 156 -7.95 -23.84 -11.40
N PHE A 157 -6.67 -23.55 -11.24
CA PHE A 157 -5.58 -23.89 -12.14
C PHE A 157 -4.69 -25.04 -11.63
N GLY A 158 -5.12 -25.75 -10.58
CA GLY A 158 -4.47 -26.98 -10.08
C GLY A 158 -3.23 -26.78 -9.21
N ALA A 159 -2.98 -25.58 -8.67
CA ALA A 159 -1.76 -25.26 -7.93
C ALA A 159 -1.97 -25.04 -6.40
N LYS A 160 -0.90 -25.29 -5.60
CA LYS A 160 -0.86 -25.02 -4.17
C LYS A 160 -0.13 -23.69 -3.90
N GLY A 161 -0.85 -22.67 -3.40
CA GLY A 161 -0.35 -21.28 -3.29
C GLY A 161 0.29 -20.87 -1.96
N THR A 162 0.72 -21.80 -1.10
CA THR A 162 1.23 -21.49 0.26
C THR A 162 2.44 -20.57 0.28
N ALA A 163 3.41 -20.79 -0.61
CA ALA A 163 4.64 -20.01 -0.69
C ALA A 163 4.39 -18.58 -1.23
N LEU A 164 3.42 -18.41 -2.13
CA LEU A 164 3.07 -17.12 -2.73
C LEU A 164 2.48 -16.14 -1.70
N VAL A 165 1.55 -16.61 -0.87
CA VAL A 165 1.01 -15.79 0.24
C VAL A 165 2.12 -15.39 1.20
N GLY A 166 3.08 -16.30 1.43
CA GLY A 166 4.23 -16.01 2.26
C GLY A 166 5.16 -14.93 1.70
N ALA A 167 5.23 -14.76 0.39
CA ALA A 167 6.10 -13.79 -0.26
C ALA A 167 5.50 -12.37 -0.32
N GLU A 168 4.17 -12.27 -0.33
CA GLU A 168 3.47 -10.97 -0.38
C GLU A 168 2.86 -10.55 0.97
N SER A 169 2.60 -11.52 1.87
CA SER A 169 1.94 -11.24 3.15
C SER A 169 2.80 -10.37 4.06
N VAL A 170 2.26 -9.24 4.47
CA VAL A 170 2.91 -8.21 5.28
C VAL A 170 2.80 -8.53 6.77
N GLY A 171 3.93 -8.65 7.46
CA GLY A 171 3.99 -8.81 8.91
C GLY A 171 4.81 -10.01 9.41
N PRO A 172 5.27 -9.95 10.67
CA PRO A 172 6.17 -10.96 11.26
C PRO A 172 5.46 -12.27 11.64
N THR A 173 4.13 -12.26 11.77
CA THR A 173 3.31 -13.43 12.07
C THR A 173 2.21 -13.59 11.01
N LYS A 174 1.95 -14.84 10.60
CA LYS A 174 0.96 -15.16 9.57
C LYS A 174 -0.27 -15.78 10.24
N ASP A 175 -1.34 -15.01 10.32
CA ASP A 175 -2.62 -15.48 10.84
C ASP A 175 -3.27 -16.48 9.86
N LYS A 176 -3.32 -17.75 10.24
CA LYS A 176 -4.10 -18.77 9.53
C LYS A 176 -5.54 -18.75 10.03
N LEU A 177 -6.43 -18.06 9.32
CA LEU A 177 -7.86 -17.96 9.67
C LEU A 177 -8.63 -19.24 9.40
N THR A 178 -8.18 -20.05 8.46
CA THR A 178 -8.81 -21.31 8.06
C THR A 178 -7.75 -22.33 7.68
N PRO A 179 -8.08 -23.66 7.72
CA PRO A 179 -7.14 -24.73 7.35
C PRO A 179 -6.67 -24.65 5.89
N LYS A 180 -7.46 -24.03 5.00
CA LYS A 180 -7.13 -23.86 3.58
C LYS A 180 -6.86 -22.38 3.29
N ILE A 181 -5.67 -22.05 2.81
CA ILE A 181 -5.22 -20.70 2.46
C ILE A 181 -6.18 -19.99 1.51
N ARG A 182 -6.76 -20.71 0.54
CA ARG A 182 -7.77 -20.17 -0.37
C ARG A 182 -8.97 -19.56 0.37
N HIS A 183 -9.50 -20.26 1.38
CA HIS A 183 -10.66 -19.76 2.13
C HIS A 183 -10.29 -18.52 2.94
N THR A 184 -9.06 -18.47 3.48
CA THR A 184 -8.53 -17.27 4.14
C THR A 184 -8.46 -16.09 3.15
N ALA A 185 -7.82 -16.28 2.00
CA ALA A 185 -7.69 -15.25 0.98
C ALA A 185 -9.06 -14.73 0.49
N LEU A 186 -9.99 -15.66 0.21
CA LEU A 186 -11.35 -15.30 -0.22
C LEU A 186 -12.11 -14.52 0.86
N ALA A 187 -12.01 -14.96 2.13
CA ALA A 187 -12.68 -14.28 3.24
C ALA A 187 -12.15 -12.85 3.43
N LEU A 188 -10.83 -12.64 3.35
CA LEU A 188 -10.21 -11.31 3.43
C LEU A 188 -10.67 -10.42 2.27
N TRP A 189 -10.73 -10.95 1.04
CA TRP A 189 -11.23 -10.21 -0.13
C TRP A 189 -12.70 -9.84 0.00
N LEU A 190 -13.54 -10.75 0.49
CA LEU A 190 -14.97 -10.46 0.71
C LEU A 190 -15.18 -9.37 1.78
N ILE A 191 -14.39 -9.38 2.86
CA ILE A 191 -14.42 -8.31 3.88
C ILE A 191 -13.98 -6.99 3.27
N TYR A 192 -12.89 -6.98 2.51
CA TYR A 192 -12.38 -5.79 1.84
C TYR A 192 -13.41 -5.21 0.86
N LEU A 193 -14.02 -6.05 0.03
CA LEU A 193 -15.10 -5.66 -0.87
C LEU A 193 -16.32 -5.11 -0.11
N GLY A 194 -16.73 -5.79 0.97
CA GLY A 194 -17.86 -5.35 1.79
C GLY A 194 -17.63 -3.97 2.42
N LEU A 195 -16.44 -3.73 2.97
CA LEU A 195 -16.06 -2.42 3.50
C LEU A 195 -15.99 -1.35 2.40
N SER A 196 -15.50 -1.70 1.21
CA SER A 196 -15.46 -0.79 0.05
C SER A 196 -16.87 -0.39 -0.40
N LEU A 197 -17.77 -1.37 -0.53
CA LEU A 197 -19.18 -1.09 -0.89
C LEU A 197 -19.87 -0.23 0.18
N MET A 198 -19.62 -0.51 1.45
CA MET A 198 -20.19 0.26 2.55
C MET A 198 -19.68 1.71 2.53
N GLN A 199 -18.38 1.94 2.33
CA GLN A 199 -17.82 3.29 2.21
C GLN A 199 -18.39 4.04 1.01
N THR A 200 -18.47 3.40 -0.17
CA THR A 200 -19.07 4.00 -1.37
C THR A 200 -20.50 4.45 -1.09
N LEU A 201 -21.29 3.60 -0.42
CA LEU A 201 -22.66 3.95 -0.03
C LEU A 201 -22.73 5.17 0.90
N PHE A 202 -21.87 5.23 1.94
CA PHE A 202 -21.80 6.40 2.82
C PHE A 202 -21.38 7.67 2.08
N LEU A 203 -20.45 7.60 1.13
CA LEU A 203 -20.05 8.75 0.33
C LEU A 203 -21.17 9.22 -0.61
N LEU A 204 -21.92 8.30 -1.21
CA LEU A 204 -23.15 8.63 -1.99
C LEU A 204 -24.19 9.33 -1.13
N LEU A 205 -24.44 8.85 0.10
CA LEU A 205 -25.31 9.51 1.06
C LEU A 205 -24.78 10.90 1.48
N GLY A 206 -23.49 11.12 1.39
CA GLY A 206 -22.83 12.41 1.60
C GLY A 206 -22.92 13.37 0.41
N GLY A 207 -23.60 12.98 -0.66
CA GLY A 207 -23.82 13.83 -1.84
C GLY A 207 -22.77 13.74 -2.93
N LEU A 208 -21.79 12.82 -2.83
CA LEU A 208 -20.86 12.57 -3.94
C LEU A 208 -21.56 11.79 -5.04
N ASP A 209 -21.22 12.07 -6.30
CA ASP A 209 -21.60 11.23 -7.43
C ASP A 209 -20.91 9.86 -7.38
N LEU A 210 -21.41 8.89 -8.13
CA LEU A 210 -20.93 7.51 -8.09
C LEU A 210 -19.43 7.39 -8.45
N PHE A 211 -18.97 8.16 -9.44
CA PHE A 211 -17.56 8.14 -9.87
C PHE A 211 -16.65 8.61 -8.76
N ASN A 212 -16.93 9.76 -8.14
CA ASN A 212 -16.14 10.31 -7.05
C ASN A 212 -16.24 9.40 -5.80
N ALA A 213 -17.42 8.89 -5.46
CA ALA A 213 -17.60 7.97 -4.33
C ALA A 213 -16.77 6.69 -4.50
N MET A 214 -16.74 6.09 -5.70
CA MET A 214 -15.93 4.89 -5.97
C MET A 214 -14.43 5.19 -5.95
N THR A 215 -13.99 6.24 -6.63
CA THR A 215 -12.55 6.57 -6.73
C THR A 215 -11.96 6.98 -5.39
N VAL A 216 -12.67 7.75 -4.57
CA VAL A 216 -12.28 8.07 -3.19
C VAL A 216 -12.24 6.80 -2.33
N THR A 217 -13.23 5.91 -2.48
CA THR A 217 -13.22 4.61 -1.77
C THR A 217 -12.00 3.78 -2.15
N PHE A 218 -11.61 3.74 -3.41
CA PHE A 218 -10.43 3.00 -3.86
C PHE A 218 -9.15 3.52 -3.19
N GLY A 219 -8.98 4.85 -3.12
CA GLY A 219 -7.85 5.47 -2.43
C GLY A 219 -7.88 5.23 -0.92
N THR A 220 -9.05 5.29 -0.28
CA THR A 220 -9.21 5.09 1.17
C THR A 220 -8.94 3.64 1.58
N MET A 221 -9.69 2.70 0.96
CA MET A 221 -9.61 1.28 1.34
C MET A 221 -8.28 0.66 0.92
N GLY A 222 -7.72 1.11 -0.20
CA GLY A 222 -6.38 0.73 -0.63
C GLY A 222 -5.28 1.27 0.29
N ALA A 223 -5.60 2.22 1.17
CA ALA A 223 -4.63 2.97 1.98
C ALA A 223 -3.54 3.62 1.11
N ALA A 224 -3.95 4.32 0.04
CA ALA A 224 -3.07 4.76 -1.03
C ALA A 224 -3.19 6.24 -1.40
N GLY A 225 -4.36 6.88 -1.20
CA GLY A 225 -4.52 8.32 -1.27
C GLY A 225 -4.67 8.95 -2.65
N PHE A 226 -4.76 8.18 -3.74
CA PHE A 226 -5.13 8.77 -5.01
C PHE A 226 -6.55 9.36 -4.95
N SER A 227 -6.68 10.61 -5.41
CA SER A 227 -7.94 11.32 -5.56
C SER A 227 -8.19 11.60 -7.04
N PRO A 228 -9.45 11.72 -7.48
CA PRO A 228 -9.79 12.23 -8.80
C PRO A 228 -9.71 13.76 -8.90
N THR A 229 -9.42 14.46 -7.79
CA THR A 229 -9.37 15.92 -7.68
C THR A 229 -7.97 16.40 -7.27
N ASN A 230 -7.61 17.63 -7.68
CA ASN A 230 -6.31 18.23 -7.41
C ASN A 230 -6.04 18.45 -5.90
N TYR A 231 -7.08 18.81 -5.14
CA TYR A 231 -6.96 19.10 -3.72
C TYR A 231 -7.45 17.96 -2.82
N SER A 232 -7.40 16.71 -3.30
CA SER A 232 -7.77 15.53 -2.50
C SER A 232 -9.17 15.68 -1.85
N ILE A 233 -9.32 15.30 -0.58
CA ILE A 233 -10.61 15.36 0.12
C ILE A 233 -11.06 16.80 0.40
N SER A 234 -10.15 17.77 0.44
CA SER A 234 -10.52 19.18 0.64
C SER A 234 -11.41 19.74 -0.49
N SER A 235 -11.31 19.21 -1.72
CA SER A 235 -12.14 19.63 -2.87
C SER A 235 -13.64 19.46 -2.63
N TYR A 236 -14.03 18.53 -1.77
CA TYR A 236 -15.46 18.27 -1.52
C TYR A 236 -16.08 19.24 -0.49
N HIS A 237 -15.31 20.05 0.22
CA HIS A 237 -15.75 21.02 1.22
C HIS A 237 -16.80 20.47 2.20
N SER A 238 -16.75 19.18 2.53
CA SER A 238 -17.75 18.47 3.33
C SER A 238 -17.14 17.82 4.57
N THR A 239 -17.53 18.31 5.73
CA THR A 239 -17.17 17.71 7.03
C THR A 239 -17.61 16.25 7.14
N TYR A 240 -18.75 15.90 6.54
CA TYR A 240 -19.25 14.53 6.52
C TYR A 240 -18.32 13.61 5.73
N VAL A 241 -17.90 14.01 4.52
CA VAL A 241 -16.97 13.25 3.68
C VAL A 241 -15.64 13.05 4.39
N GLU A 242 -15.10 14.09 5.04
CA GLU A 242 -13.87 13.98 5.84
C GLU A 242 -13.99 12.91 6.94
N TRP A 243 -15.11 12.91 7.73
CA TRP A 243 -15.32 11.92 8.78
C TRP A 243 -15.52 10.50 8.23
N VAL A 244 -16.27 10.34 7.14
CA VAL A 244 -16.42 9.03 6.47
C VAL A 244 -15.04 8.51 6.05
N CYS A 245 -14.24 9.32 5.35
CA CYS A 245 -12.88 8.92 4.96
C CYS A 245 -12.02 8.60 6.18
N THR A 246 -12.05 9.42 7.24
CA THR A 246 -11.30 9.21 8.50
C THR A 246 -11.60 7.84 9.11
N ILE A 247 -12.89 7.49 9.23
CA ILE A 247 -13.31 6.21 9.81
C ILE A 247 -12.85 5.05 8.95
N PHE A 248 -13.06 5.12 7.63
CA PHE A 248 -12.68 4.02 6.74
C PHE A 248 -11.16 3.89 6.54
N MET A 249 -10.39 4.99 6.57
CA MET A 249 -8.92 4.93 6.67
C MET A 249 -8.47 4.21 7.94
N PHE A 250 -9.07 4.54 9.09
CA PHE A 250 -8.77 3.85 10.36
C PHE A 250 -9.07 2.35 10.27
N LEU A 251 -10.20 1.98 9.67
CA LEU A 251 -10.58 0.57 9.46
C LEU A 251 -9.62 -0.14 8.48
N SER A 252 -9.20 0.50 7.39
CA SER A 252 -8.26 -0.09 6.43
C SER A 252 -6.86 -0.30 7.01
N GLY A 253 -6.47 0.52 7.99
CA GLY A 253 -5.21 0.38 8.74
C GLY A 253 -5.21 -0.68 9.83
N ALA A 254 -6.35 -1.27 10.17
CA ALA A 254 -6.45 -2.38 11.11
C ALA A 254 -6.28 -3.74 10.42
N ASN A 255 -5.88 -4.77 11.19
CA ASN A 255 -5.72 -6.13 10.66
C ASN A 255 -7.06 -6.71 10.18
N PHE A 256 -7.18 -7.06 8.90
CA PHE A 256 -8.40 -7.63 8.32
C PHE A 256 -8.83 -8.97 8.96
N ALA A 257 -7.90 -9.72 9.57
CA ALA A 257 -8.21 -10.92 10.32
C ALA A 257 -9.11 -10.66 11.54
N LEU A 258 -9.04 -9.46 12.13
CA LEU A 258 -9.89 -9.07 13.27
C LEU A 258 -11.35 -8.95 12.85
N TYR A 259 -11.62 -8.42 11.65
CA TYR A 259 -12.99 -8.35 11.12
C TYR A 259 -13.57 -9.75 10.89
N PHE A 260 -12.77 -10.68 10.37
CA PHE A 260 -13.20 -12.06 10.22
C PHE A 260 -13.54 -12.73 11.57
N ARG A 261 -12.73 -12.48 12.61
CA ARG A 261 -13.00 -12.95 13.99
C ARG A 261 -14.29 -12.32 14.55
N ALA A 262 -14.48 -11.01 14.30
CA ALA A 262 -15.68 -10.28 14.74
C ALA A 262 -16.94 -10.82 14.08
N LEU A 263 -16.93 -11.08 12.76
CA LEU A 263 -18.04 -11.68 12.02
C LEU A 263 -18.38 -13.09 12.49
N LYS A 264 -17.41 -13.82 13.06
CA LYS A 264 -17.63 -15.13 13.71
C LYS A 264 -18.13 -15.02 15.17
N GLY A 265 -18.58 -13.86 15.62
CA GLY A 265 -19.10 -13.64 16.98
C GLY A 265 -18.02 -13.45 18.05
N GLN A 266 -16.71 -13.42 17.69
CA GLN A 266 -15.62 -13.26 18.64
C GLN A 266 -15.20 -11.77 18.79
N VAL A 267 -16.18 -10.86 18.87
CA VAL A 267 -15.97 -9.41 18.91
C VAL A 267 -15.03 -9.01 20.05
N ARG A 268 -15.23 -9.56 21.26
CA ARG A 268 -14.39 -9.25 22.44
C ARG A 268 -12.92 -9.60 22.19
N LYS A 269 -12.64 -10.73 21.52
CA LYS A 269 -11.25 -11.13 21.17
C LYS A 269 -10.63 -10.21 20.13
N ALA A 270 -11.41 -9.74 19.16
CA ALA A 270 -10.92 -8.79 18.16
C ALA A 270 -10.49 -7.46 18.81
N PHE A 271 -11.28 -6.91 19.74
CA PHE A 271 -10.92 -5.68 20.47
C PHE A 271 -9.86 -5.88 21.56
N SER A 272 -9.62 -7.11 22.02
CA SER A 272 -8.56 -7.40 23.00
C SER A 272 -7.19 -7.64 22.37
N ASP A 273 -7.09 -7.64 21.04
CA ASP A 273 -5.83 -7.77 20.31
C ASP A 273 -4.79 -6.73 20.73
N GLY A 274 -3.56 -7.17 21.00
CA GLY A 274 -2.51 -6.32 21.56
C GLY A 274 -2.02 -5.26 20.58
N GLU A 275 -1.91 -5.61 19.28
CA GLU A 275 -1.49 -4.67 18.24
C GLU A 275 -2.57 -3.63 17.97
N PHE A 276 -3.83 -4.07 17.84
CA PHE A 276 -4.95 -3.15 17.61
C PHE A 276 -5.11 -2.13 18.73
N ARG A 277 -4.99 -2.55 20.01
CA ARG A 277 -5.04 -1.63 21.15
C ARG A 277 -3.90 -0.62 21.13
N LEU A 278 -2.69 -1.04 20.72
CA LEU A 278 -1.57 -0.13 20.60
C LEU A 278 -1.78 0.86 19.44
N TYR A 279 -2.21 0.38 18.28
CA TYR A 279 -2.57 1.20 17.13
C TYR A 279 -3.61 2.27 17.50
N PHE A 280 -4.70 1.88 18.15
CA PHE A 280 -5.74 2.80 18.62
C PHE A 280 -5.18 3.86 19.59
N ARG A 281 -4.31 3.46 20.54
CA ARG A 281 -3.68 4.40 21.48
C ARG A 281 -2.78 5.40 20.78
N ILE A 282 -1.95 4.94 19.81
CA ILE A 282 -1.08 5.83 19.04
C ILE A 282 -1.93 6.86 18.30
N VAL A 283 -2.96 6.41 17.58
CA VAL A 283 -3.88 7.30 16.86
C VAL A 283 -4.52 8.31 17.82
N LEU A 284 -5.09 7.85 18.91
CA LEU A 284 -5.79 8.72 19.85
C LEU A 284 -4.85 9.79 20.47
N VAL A 285 -3.69 9.36 21.00
CA VAL A 285 -2.73 10.27 21.65
C VAL A 285 -2.17 11.28 20.65
N SER A 286 -1.76 10.82 19.46
CA SER A 286 -1.20 11.72 18.44
C SER A 286 -2.24 12.70 17.90
N SER A 287 -3.49 12.26 17.67
CA SER A 287 -4.57 13.13 17.21
C SER A 287 -4.92 14.22 18.24
N LEU A 288 -5.01 13.85 19.52
CA LEU A 288 -5.27 14.81 20.57
C LEU A 288 -4.10 15.79 20.76
N ALA A 289 -2.84 15.30 20.68
CA ALA A 289 -1.66 16.17 20.78
C ALA A 289 -1.62 17.21 19.65
N ILE A 290 -1.91 16.79 18.39
CA ILE A 290 -1.99 17.71 17.26
C ILE A 290 -3.19 18.65 17.41
N ALA A 291 -4.37 18.17 17.80
CA ALA A 291 -5.55 19.00 17.97
C ALA A 291 -5.32 20.11 19.03
N ILE A 292 -4.71 19.77 20.16
CA ILE A 292 -4.36 20.75 21.19
C ILE A 292 -3.33 21.76 20.65
N ASN A 293 -2.30 21.29 19.95
CA ASN A 293 -1.27 22.16 19.41
C ASN A 293 -1.83 23.14 18.36
N LEU A 294 -2.71 22.66 17.46
CA LEU A 294 -3.40 23.51 16.50
C LEU A 294 -4.31 24.52 17.18
N PHE A 295 -5.14 24.11 18.13
CA PHE A 295 -6.02 25.00 18.88
C PHE A 295 -5.24 26.14 19.58
N VAL A 296 -4.15 25.79 20.27
CA VAL A 296 -3.35 26.77 21.04
C VAL A 296 -2.51 27.68 20.15
N LYS A 297 -1.94 27.16 19.07
CA LYS A 297 -0.97 27.93 18.25
C LYS A 297 -1.61 28.67 17.07
N THR A 298 -2.70 28.15 16.50
CA THR A 298 -3.33 28.76 15.32
C THR A 298 -4.66 29.45 15.63
N GLY A 299 -5.24 29.21 16.83
CA GLY A 299 -6.50 29.82 17.25
C GLY A 299 -7.75 29.30 16.50
N ILE A 300 -7.63 28.20 15.73
CA ILE A 300 -8.78 27.60 15.04
C ILE A 300 -9.78 27.00 16.04
N GLN A 301 -11.05 26.87 15.62
CA GLN A 301 -12.08 26.28 16.47
C GLN A 301 -11.71 24.87 16.93
N ALA A 302 -12.01 24.50 18.17
CA ALA A 302 -11.69 23.20 18.74
C ALA A 302 -12.25 22.03 17.94
N SER A 303 -13.48 22.15 17.40
CA SER A 303 -14.09 21.14 16.52
C SER A 303 -13.30 20.90 15.24
N THR A 304 -12.80 21.97 14.62
CA THR A 304 -11.94 21.92 13.42
C THR A 304 -10.57 21.34 13.75
N ALA A 305 -9.97 21.74 14.87
CA ALA A 305 -8.68 21.21 15.34
C ALA A 305 -8.74 19.70 15.58
N ILE A 306 -9.81 19.21 16.23
CA ILE A 306 -10.03 17.79 16.46
C ILE A 306 -10.20 17.05 15.12
N ARG A 307 -11.07 17.53 14.23
CA ARG A 307 -11.31 16.91 12.93
C ARG A 307 -10.03 16.79 12.10
N GLN A 308 -9.31 17.89 11.92
CA GLN A 308 -8.05 17.92 11.17
C GLN A 308 -6.97 17.06 11.82
N GLY A 309 -6.86 17.07 13.15
CA GLY A 309 -5.93 16.23 13.90
C GLY A 309 -6.18 14.73 13.66
N PHE A 310 -7.43 14.27 13.81
CA PHE A 310 -7.78 12.88 13.56
C PHE A 310 -7.60 12.49 12.09
N PHE A 311 -8.06 13.32 11.16
CA PHE A 311 -7.95 13.03 9.73
C PHE A 311 -6.49 12.81 9.31
N HIS A 312 -5.59 13.77 9.61
CA HIS A 312 -4.21 13.69 9.15
C HIS A 312 -3.39 12.65 9.91
N VAL A 313 -3.59 12.49 11.22
CA VAL A 313 -2.92 11.40 11.97
C VAL A 313 -3.27 10.05 11.40
N ILE A 314 -4.57 9.79 11.13
CA ILE A 314 -5.01 8.53 10.55
C ILE A 314 -4.49 8.40 9.12
N SER A 315 -4.55 9.45 8.31
CA SER A 315 -4.01 9.46 6.94
C SER A 315 -2.52 9.08 6.90
N PHE A 316 -1.70 9.63 7.80
CA PHE A 316 -0.25 9.35 7.86
C PHE A 316 0.07 7.96 8.41
N ILE A 317 -0.55 7.57 9.54
CA ILE A 317 -0.24 6.26 10.15
C ILE A 317 -0.77 5.08 9.31
N THR A 318 -1.88 5.26 8.61
CA THR A 318 -2.41 4.24 7.69
C THR A 318 -1.72 4.28 6.33
N THR A 319 -0.80 5.21 6.13
CA THR A 319 -0.11 5.45 4.86
C THR A 319 -1.05 5.79 3.70
N THR A 320 -2.27 6.26 3.99
CA THR A 320 -3.23 6.63 2.95
C THR A 320 -2.80 7.87 2.19
N GLY A 321 -2.33 8.93 2.87
CA GLY A 321 -1.82 10.12 2.20
C GLY A 321 -2.90 11.07 1.68
N PHE A 322 -4.17 10.97 2.09
CA PHE A 322 -5.16 12.00 1.84
C PHE A 322 -4.92 13.24 2.70
N PHE A 323 -5.27 14.41 2.16
CA PHE A 323 -5.25 15.66 2.90
C PHE A 323 -6.59 16.41 2.79
N SER A 324 -6.95 17.13 3.86
CA SER A 324 -8.10 18.03 3.93
C SER A 324 -7.70 19.47 4.15
N THR A 325 -6.42 19.72 4.46
CA THR A 325 -5.80 21.04 4.59
C THR A 325 -4.30 20.90 4.37
N ASP A 326 -3.64 22.01 4.06
CA ASP A 326 -2.19 22.03 3.90
C ASP A 326 -1.50 21.89 5.26
N VAL A 327 -0.77 20.78 5.44
CA VAL A 327 -0.02 20.49 6.67
C VAL A 327 1.30 21.26 6.75
N SER A 328 1.79 21.82 5.64
CA SER A 328 3.04 22.60 5.61
C SER A 328 2.91 23.89 6.40
N ALA A 329 1.70 24.44 6.48
CA ALA A 329 1.39 25.62 7.28
C ALA A 329 1.20 25.35 8.78
N TRP A 330 1.25 24.08 9.21
CA TRP A 330 1.02 23.72 10.61
C TRP A 330 2.23 24.04 11.51
N PRO A 331 2.02 24.19 12.85
CA PRO A 331 3.12 24.32 13.79
C PRO A 331 4.10 23.15 13.70
N MET A 332 5.40 23.41 13.81
CA MET A 332 6.48 22.43 13.65
C MET A 332 6.29 21.15 14.49
N PHE A 333 5.76 21.29 15.71
CA PHE A 333 5.47 20.11 16.57
C PHE A 333 4.47 19.15 15.93
N SER A 334 3.40 19.68 15.31
CA SER A 334 2.41 18.85 14.60
C SER A 334 3.02 18.18 13.37
N GLN A 335 3.83 18.92 12.59
CA GLN A 335 4.54 18.36 11.44
C GLN A 335 5.50 17.22 11.85
N LEU A 336 6.25 17.42 12.97
CA LEU A 336 7.17 16.40 13.49
C LEU A 336 6.43 15.11 13.89
N ILE A 337 5.26 15.23 14.56
CA ILE A 337 4.44 14.05 14.89
C ILE A 337 4.04 13.30 13.62
N LEU A 338 3.54 14.00 12.59
CA LEU A 338 3.15 13.39 11.33
C LEU A 338 4.34 12.70 10.64
N PHE A 339 5.51 13.33 10.64
CA PHE A 339 6.74 12.74 10.09
C PHE A 339 7.14 11.45 10.82
N LEU A 340 7.07 11.44 12.14
CA LEU A 340 7.37 10.23 12.91
C LEU A 340 6.33 9.12 12.67
N LEU A 341 5.06 9.46 12.49
CA LEU A 341 4.00 8.51 12.16
C LEU A 341 4.20 7.88 10.78
N SER A 342 4.84 8.57 9.83
CA SER A 342 5.18 8.02 8.51
C SER A 342 6.10 6.78 8.58
N PHE A 343 6.89 6.64 9.64
CA PHE A 343 7.70 5.43 9.86
C PHE A 343 6.89 4.29 10.47
N VAL A 344 5.83 4.60 11.22
CA VAL A 344 5.13 3.59 12.04
C VAL A 344 4.32 2.64 11.16
N GLY A 345 3.43 3.17 10.31
CA GLY A 345 2.49 2.38 9.52
C GLY A 345 1.30 1.86 10.35
N GLY A 346 0.38 1.12 9.72
CA GLY A 346 -0.76 0.50 10.41
C GLY A 346 -0.44 -0.87 11.02
N CYS A 347 -1.48 -1.66 11.30
CA CYS A 347 -1.34 -3.03 11.81
C CYS A 347 -0.79 -4.00 10.76
N ALA A 348 -0.14 -5.07 11.19
CA ALA A 348 0.17 -6.20 10.32
C ALA A 348 -1.12 -6.82 9.75
N GLY A 349 -1.10 -7.21 8.48
CA GLY A 349 -2.31 -7.72 7.80
C GLY A 349 -3.37 -6.69 7.50
N SER A 350 -3.02 -5.40 7.46
CA SER A 350 -3.81 -4.27 6.94
C SER A 350 -3.38 -3.90 5.52
N ALA A 351 -4.13 -3.00 4.86
CA ALA A 351 -3.76 -2.46 3.55
C ALA A 351 -2.58 -1.48 3.60
N SER A 352 -2.26 -0.91 4.79
CA SER A 352 -1.24 0.13 4.97
C SER A 352 0.18 -0.33 4.63
N GLY A 353 1.06 0.60 4.28
CA GLY A 353 2.51 0.44 4.15
C GLY A 353 3.26 0.64 5.48
N GLY A 354 4.50 1.12 5.42
CA GLY A 354 5.35 1.43 6.57
C GLY A 354 5.90 0.21 7.31
N VAL A 355 6.58 0.46 8.44
CA VAL A 355 7.27 -0.58 9.24
C VAL A 355 6.31 -1.53 9.96
N LYS A 356 5.10 -1.08 10.28
CA LYS A 356 4.03 -1.73 11.08
C LYS A 356 4.18 -1.55 12.58
N VAL A 357 3.01 -1.26 13.22
CA VAL A 357 2.90 -1.04 14.67
C VAL A 357 3.54 -2.17 15.47
N ILE A 358 3.32 -3.43 15.08
CA ILE A 358 3.84 -4.59 15.79
C ILE A 358 5.37 -4.65 15.84
N ARG A 359 6.05 -4.25 14.75
CA ARG A 359 7.52 -4.24 14.71
C ARG A 359 8.09 -3.14 15.61
N ILE A 360 7.47 -1.94 15.59
CA ILE A 360 7.87 -0.83 16.49
C ILE A 360 7.68 -1.25 17.95
N ALA A 361 6.53 -1.86 18.29
CA ALA A 361 6.27 -2.37 19.63
C ALA A 361 7.31 -3.42 20.08
N THR A 362 7.69 -4.32 19.16
CA THR A 362 8.71 -5.33 19.43
C THR A 362 10.05 -4.70 19.75
N ILE A 363 10.49 -3.71 18.96
CA ILE A 363 11.79 -3.04 19.15
C ILE A 363 11.83 -2.26 20.47
N VAL A 364 10.77 -1.55 20.83
CA VAL A 364 10.68 -0.87 22.13
C VAL A 364 10.80 -1.89 23.28
N LYS A 365 10.15 -3.06 23.14
CA LYS A 365 10.26 -4.13 24.14
C LYS A 365 11.64 -4.81 24.17
N VAL A 366 12.29 -4.95 23.03
CA VAL A 366 13.70 -5.43 22.97
C VAL A 366 14.61 -4.48 23.73
N GLY A 367 14.48 -3.16 23.48
CA GLY A 367 15.25 -2.13 24.20
C GLY A 367 15.05 -2.18 25.72
N THR A 368 13.79 -2.18 26.15
CA THR A 368 13.46 -2.26 27.60
C THR A 368 13.91 -3.57 28.24
N SER A 369 13.78 -4.69 27.52
CA SER A 369 14.25 -6.02 27.95
C SER A 369 15.79 -6.05 28.10
N SER A 370 16.52 -5.43 27.15
CA SER A 370 17.97 -5.34 27.16
C SER A 370 18.48 -4.51 28.35
N ILE A 371 17.80 -3.39 28.67
CA ILE A 371 18.10 -2.58 29.86
C ILE A 371 17.87 -3.42 31.13
N LYS A 372 16.73 -4.12 31.23
CA LYS A 372 16.43 -4.98 32.38
C LYS A 372 17.46 -6.08 32.58
N LYS A 373 17.90 -6.71 31.47
CA LYS A 373 18.91 -7.77 31.51
C LYS A 373 20.30 -7.28 31.95
N ARG A 374 20.65 -6.01 31.63
CA ARG A 374 21.89 -5.39 32.12
C ARG A 374 21.84 -5.13 33.64
N LEU A 375 20.66 -4.75 34.17
CA LEU A 375 20.49 -4.53 35.61
C LEU A 375 20.34 -5.84 36.38
N HIS A 376 19.76 -6.86 35.76
CA HIS A 376 19.52 -8.19 36.36
C HIS A 376 19.97 -9.30 35.39
N PRO A 377 21.27 -9.65 35.34
CA PRO A 377 21.83 -10.55 34.33
C PRO A 377 21.18 -11.93 34.28
N ASN A 378 20.73 -12.43 35.42
CA ASN A 378 20.11 -13.77 35.56
C ASN A 378 18.59 -13.78 35.24
N CYS A 379 17.98 -12.65 34.85
CA CYS A 379 16.58 -12.65 34.55
C CYS A 379 16.31 -13.23 33.14
N VAL A 380 15.34 -14.13 33.06
CA VAL A 380 14.79 -14.60 31.78
C VAL A 380 13.78 -13.61 31.29
N THR A 381 14.04 -13.03 30.13
CA THR A 381 13.14 -12.05 29.50
C THR A 381 12.49 -12.67 28.27
N SER A 382 11.16 -12.64 28.20
CA SER A 382 10.39 -12.98 27.02
C SER A 382 9.74 -11.73 26.43
N ILE A 383 9.75 -11.61 25.10
CA ILE A 383 9.11 -10.49 24.40
C ILE A 383 7.66 -10.90 24.12
N LYS A 384 6.72 -10.23 24.81
CA LYS A 384 5.29 -10.45 24.67
C LYS A 384 4.59 -9.17 24.21
N ILE A 385 3.67 -9.29 23.25
CA ILE A 385 2.79 -8.21 22.81
C ILE A 385 1.36 -8.74 22.85
N GLY A 386 0.52 -8.15 23.72
CA GLY A 386 -0.76 -8.78 24.07
C GLY A 386 -0.52 -10.15 24.73
N ASP A 387 -1.19 -11.15 24.20
CA ASP A 387 -1.09 -12.55 24.66
C ASP A 387 -0.01 -13.35 23.90
N ASP A 388 0.56 -12.80 22.80
CA ASP A 388 1.52 -13.49 21.95
C ASP A 388 2.96 -13.33 22.44
N THR A 389 3.69 -14.44 22.46
CA THR A 389 5.13 -14.51 22.80
C THR A 389 5.93 -14.71 21.52
N TYR A 390 6.91 -13.84 21.27
CA TYR A 390 7.76 -13.88 20.08
C TYR A 390 9.04 -14.67 20.33
N SER A 391 9.37 -15.59 19.41
CA SER A 391 10.64 -16.32 19.45
C SER A 391 11.82 -15.40 19.15
N SER A 392 13.02 -15.80 19.58
CA SER A 392 14.26 -15.07 19.31
C SER A 392 14.53 -14.89 17.80
N GLU A 393 14.14 -15.85 16.98
CA GLU A 393 14.29 -15.82 15.52
C GLU A 393 13.41 -14.73 14.90
N VAL A 394 12.14 -14.63 15.30
CA VAL A 394 11.22 -13.58 14.85
C VAL A 394 11.72 -12.20 15.27
N VAL A 395 12.19 -12.07 16.52
CA VAL A 395 12.76 -10.81 17.02
C VAL A 395 14.00 -10.41 16.24
N SER A 396 14.92 -11.34 15.96
CA SER A 396 16.11 -11.09 15.15
C SER A 396 15.75 -10.64 13.73
N SER A 397 14.77 -11.29 13.11
CA SER A 397 14.26 -10.90 11.79
C SER A 397 13.67 -9.48 11.79
N ILE A 398 12.92 -9.09 12.83
CA ILE A 398 12.39 -7.73 12.97
C ILE A 398 13.50 -6.70 13.13
N CYS A 399 14.53 -6.98 13.94
CA CYS A 399 15.69 -6.10 14.08
C CYS A 399 16.47 -5.96 12.76
N GLY A 400 16.68 -7.06 12.04
CA GLY A 400 17.31 -7.06 10.72
C GLY A 400 16.51 -6.26 9.69
N PHE A 401 15.18 -6.41 9.68
CA PHE A 401 14.30 -5.63 8.83
C PHE A 401 14.43 -4.12 9.10
N LEU A 402 14.37 -3.70 10.37
CA LEU A 402 14.49 -2.27 10.70
C LEU A 402 15.85 -1.71 10.34
N GLY A 403 16.94 -2.46 10.57
CA GLY A 403 18.29 -2.06 10.15
C GLY A 403 18.37 -1.81 8.66
N LEU A 404 17.88 -2.74 7.83
CA LEU A 404 17.81 -2.60 6.38
C LEU A 404 16.89 -1.46 5.94
N TYR A 405 15.75 -1.27 6.62
CA TYR A 405 14.81 -0.18 6.32
C TYR A 405 15.48 1.19 6.52
N LEU A 406 16.17 1.39 7.64
CA LEU A 406 16.89 2.65 7.92
C LEU A 406 18.05 2.87 6.95
N ILE A 407 18.82 1.83 6.64
CA ILE A 407 19.90 1.92 5.64
C ILE A 407 19.30 2.31 4.28
N THR A 408 18.24 1.65 3.84
CA THR A 408 17.57 1.97 2.57
C THR A 408 17.02 3.39 2.55
N PHE A 409 16.42 3.84 3.66
CA PHE A 409 15.92 5.20 3.81
C PHE A 409 17.03 6.25 3.65
N PHE A 410 18.16 6.12 4.36
CA PHE A 410 19.26 7.09 4.27
C PHE A 410 19.99 7.03 2.93
N LEU A 411 20.23 5.84 2.38
CA LEU A 411 20.81 5.68 1.04
C LEU A 411 19.86 6.24 -0.03
N GLY A 412 18.54 6.00 0.11
CA GLY A 412 17.53 6.57 -0.76
C GLY A 412 17.56 8.09 -0.76
N ALA A 413 17.57 8.71 0.42
CA ALA A 413 17.66 10.17 0.55
C ALA A 413 18.98 10.72 -0.06
N ALA A 414 20.11 10.03 0.14
CA ALA A 414 21.39 10.40 -0.45
C ALA A 414 21.38 10.34 -1.99
N ILE A 415 20.76 9.30 -2.57
CA ILE A 415 20.63 9.20 -4.04
C ILE A 415 19.69 10.29 -4.56
N ILE A 416 18.56 10.54 -3.88
CA ILE A 416 17.61 11.60 -4.27
C ILE A 416 18.26 12.98 -4.24
N SER A 417 19.19 13.24 -3.32
CA SER A 417 19.90 14.52 -3.24
C SER A 417 20.69 14.88 -4.52
N LEU A 418 21.04 13.88 -5.35
CA LEU A 418 21.65 14.11 -6.66
C LEU A 418 20.71 14.84 -7.63
N SER A 419 19.41 14.91 -7.35
CA SER A 419 18.44 15.72 -8.11
C SER A 419 18.51 17.22 -7.79
N GLY A 420 19.35 17.65 -6.86
CA GLY A 420 19.54 19.05 -6.48
C GLY A 420 18.47 19.61 -5.54
N GLN A 421 17.61 18.76 -4.95
CA GLN A 421 16.59 19.17 -4.00
C GLN A 421 17.15 19.38 -2.59
N ASN A 422 16.45 20.15 -1.76
CA ASN A 422 16.87 20.39 -0.39
C ASN A 422 16.77 19.12 0.48
N VAL A 423 17.51 19.09 1.60
CA VAL A 423 17.63 17.92 2.48
C VAL A 423 16.25 17.46 3.02
N LEU A 424 15.36 18.39 3.37
CA LEU A 424 14.04 18.05 3.91
C LEU A 424 13.18 17.34 2.86
N VAL A 425 13.21 17.82 1.61
CA VAL A 425 12.53 17.20 0.49
C VAL A 425 13.10 15.81 0.21
N CYS A 426 14.44 15.65 0.21
CA CYS A 426 15.08 14.36 -0.02
C CYS A 426 14.72 13.32 1.05
N LEU A 427 14.77 13.69 2.33
CA LEU A 427 14.37 12.82 3.44
C LEU A 427 12.87 12.50 3.40
N SER A 428 12.03 13.52 3.19
CA SER A 428 10.58 13.33 3.08
C SER A 428 10.25 12.39 1.92
N THR A 429 10.78 12.63 0.72
CA THR A 429 10.50 11.80 -0.47
C THR A 429 11.00 10.36 -0.31
N SER A 430 12.16 10.17 0.33
CA SER A 430 12.68 8.83 0.61
C SER A 430 11.77 8.04 1.53
N ILE A 431 11.29 8.63 2.64
CA ILE A 431 10.37 7.94 3.55
C ILE A 431 9.01 7.71 2.92
N LEU A 432 8.52 8.66 2.10
CA LEU A 432 7.24 8.54 1.42
C LEU A 432 7.23 7.37 0.44
N THR A 433 8.26 7.28 -0.41
CA THR A 433 8.35 6.22 -1.41
C THR A 433 8.63 4.86 -0.79
N LEU A 434 9.51 4.78 0.22
CA LEU A 434 9.80 3.55 0.94
C LEU A 434 8.66 3.12 1.88
N GLY A 435 7.97 4.07 2.50
CA GLY A 435 6.82 3.84 3.39
C GLY A 435 5.50 3.64 2.66
N ASN A 436 5.46 3.83 1.33
CA ASN A 436 4.26 3.83 0.50
C ASN A 436 3.21 4.84 1.00
N ILE A 437 3.59 6.12 1.09
CA ILE A 437 2.75 7.24 1.52
C ILE A 437 2.78 8.30 0.42
N GLY A 438 1.62 8.81 0.02
CA GLY A 438 1.52 9.80 -1.06
C GLY A 438 1.77 11.25 -0.63
N LEU A 439 1.64 11.53 0.66
CA LEU A 439 1.68 12.87 1.25
C LEU A 439 2.92 13.04 2.13
N GLY A 440 3.67 14.14 1.92
CA GLY A 440 4.89 14.43 2.67
C GLY A 440 4.91 15.77 3.37
N ILE A 441 6.02 16.01 4.07
CA ILE A 441 6.34 17.28 4.69
C ILE A 441 7.28 18.05 3.76
N GLY A 442 7.18 19.39 3.75
CA GLY A 442 7.95 20.24 2.85
C GLY A 442 7.28 20.48 1.50
N GLY A 443 5.95 20.41 1.44
CA GLY A 443 5.13 20.74 0.28
C GLY A 443 4.98 19.60 -0.74
N ILE A 444 5.65 18.46 -0.56
CA ILE A 444 5.53 17.32 -1.48
C ILE A 444 4.18 16.63 -1.28
N GLY A 445 3.41 16.56 -2.38
CA GLY A 445 2.08 15.97 -2.40
C GLY A 445 0.94 16.96 -2.06
N THR A 446 1.25 18.16 -1.53
CA THR A 446 0.26 19.22 -1.30
C THR A 446 0.47 20.42 -2.23
N GLU A 447 1.68 20.98 -2.27
CA GLU A 447 2.02 22.13 -3.12
C GLU A 447 2.71 21.72 -4.41
N TYR A 448 3.53 20.67 -4.34
CA TYR A 448 4.35 20.19 -5.46
C TYR A 448 4.06 18.72 -5.73
N SER A 449 3.81 18.41 -7.01
CA SER A 449 3.76 17.02 -7.48
C SER A 449 5.19 16.47 -7.62
N PHE A 450 5.31 15.15 -7.87
CA PHE A 450 6.61 14.54 -8.17
C PHE A 450 7.15 14.89 -9.57
N SER A 451 6.45 15.74 -10.33
CA SER A 451 6.89 16.28 -11.64
C SER A 451 8.18 17.12 -11.54
N ILE A 452 8.47 17.69 -10.36
CA ILE A 452 9.70 18.46 -10.11
C ILE A 452 10.99 17.64 -10.23
N PHE A 453 10.88 16.30 -10.20
CA PHE A 453 12.02 15.41 -10.26
C PHE A 453 12.33 14.95 -11.70
N PRO A 454 13.61 14.73 -12.05
CA PRO A 454 13.98 14.19 -13.35
C PRO A 454 13.52 12.74 -13.53
N ASN A 455 13.40 12.28 -14.78
CA ASN A 455 12.88 10.95 -15.11
C ASN A 455 13.61 9.78 -14.44
N TRP A 456 14.95 9.86 -14.28
CA TRP A 456 15.70 8.81 -13.62
C TRP A 456 15.30 8.64 -12.16
N THR A 457 14.97 9.75 -11.49
CA THR A 457 14.52 9.73 -10.09
C THR A 457 13.13 9.07 -9.97
N LEU A 458 12.24 9.26 -10.95
CA LEU A 458 10.93 8.61 -10.97
C LEU A 458 11.04 7.08 -11.04
N TYR A 459 11.99 6.55 -11.83
CA TYR A 459 12.28 5.11 -11.82
C TYR A 459 12.87 4.65 -10.49
N PHE A 460 13.73 5.45 -9.88
CA PHE A 460 14.29 5.15 -8.56
C PHE A 460 13.21 5.16 -7.47
N PHE A 461 12.30 6.10 -7.49
CA PHE A 461 11.14 6.11 -6.59
C PHE A 461 10.26 4.87 -6.79
N SER A 462 10.00 4.49 -8.03
CA SER A 462 9.25 3.27 -8.34
C SER A 462 9.93 2.02 -7.76
N PHE A 463 11.27 1.97 -7.77
CA PHE A 463 12.01 0.92 -7.11
C PHE A 463 11.88 0.96 -5.58
N LEU A 464 11.98 2.13 -4.94
CA LEU A 464 11.79 2.27 -3.50
C LEU A 464 10.36 1.87 -3.07
N MET A 465 9.35 2.26 -3.83
CA MET A 465 7.95 1.86 -3.60
C MET A 465 7.77 0.34 -3.65
N LEU A 466 8.39 -0.31 -4.62
CA LEU A 466 8.39 -1.76 -4.76
C LEU A 466 9.06 -2.45 -3.56
N VAL A 467 10.24 -1.96 -3.16
CA VAL A 467 11.01 -2.47 -2.01
C VAL A 467 10.20 -2.31 -0.71
N GLY A 468 9.56 -1.15 -0.52
CA GLY A 468 8.69 -0.90 0.64
C GLY A 468 7.50 -1.87 0.68
N ARG A 469 6.79 -2.01 -0.44
CA ARG A 469 5.59 -2.86 -0.53
C ARG A 469 5.86 -4.34 -0.32
N LEU A 470 6.97 -4.86 -0.85
CA LEU A 470 7.37 -6.27 -0.75
C LEU A 470 8.27 -6.58 0.46
N GLU A 471 8.33 -5.67 1.43
CA GLU A 471 9.05 -5.85 2.71
C GLU A 471 10.55 -6.17 2.55
N LEU A 472 11.28 -5.39 1.79
CA LEU A 472 12.74 -5.41 1.61
C LEU A 472 13.34 -6.80 1.33
N PHE A 473 13.15 -7.77 2.22
CA PHE A 473 13.76 -9.10 2.10
C PHE A 473 13.40 -9.80 0.79
N THR A 474 12.14 -9.70 0.35
CA THR A 474 11.67 -10.31 -0.90
C THR A 474 12.43 -9.77 -2.11
N VAL A 475 12.63 -8.45 -2.19
CA VAL A 475 13.32 -7.83 -3.31
C VAL A 475 14.83 -7.98 -3.19
N TYR A 476 15.41 -7.72 -1.99
CA TYR A 476 16.86 -7.78 -1.80
C TYR A 476 17.43 -9.19 -1.92
N SER A 477 16.66 -10.24 -1.59
CA SER A 477 17.10 -11.63 -1.81
C SER A 477 17.45 -11.91 -3.28
N LEU A 478 16.77 -11.26 -4.24
CA LEU A 478 17.06 -11.42 -5.67
C LEU A 478 18.44 -10.91 -6.09
N PHE A 479 19.03 -10.00 -5.31
CA PHE A 479 20.36 -9.45 -5.56
C PHE A 479 21.49 -10.24 -4.87
N THR A 480 21.14 -11.28 -4.07
CA THR A 480 22.15 -12.11 -3.40
C THR A 480 22.61 -13.27 -4.31
N ARG A 481 23.89 -13.63 -4.21
CA ARG A 481 24.44 -14.77 -4.96
C ARG A 481 23.77 -16.08 -4.58
N ASP A 482 23.45 -16.26 -3.29
CA ASP A 482 22.84 -17.47 -2.74
C ASP A 482 21.44 -17.74 -3.32
N PHE A 483 20.75 -16.70 -3.78
CA PHE A 483 19.45 -16.85 -4.45
C PHE A 483 19.59 -17.61 -5.78
N TRP A 484 20.63 -17.30 -6.57
CA TRP A 484 20.86 -17.86 -7.90
C TRP A 484 21.70 -19.12 -7.91
N GLN A 485 22.45 -19.38 -6.83
CA GLN A 485 23.22 -20.63 -6.67
C GLN A 485 22.27 -21.76 -6.24
N SER A 486 22.44 -22.94 -6.87
CA SER A 486 21.66 -24.16 -6.61
C SER A 486 22.07 -24.86 -5.31
#